data_8b9301210382879b8127033b63835dec
#
_entry.id   8b9301210382879b8127033b63835dec
#
_cell.length_a   1.000
_cell.length_b   1.000
_cell.length_c   1.000
_cell.angle_alpha   90.00
_cell.angle_beta   90.00
_cell.angle_gamma   90.00
#
_symmetry.space_group_name_H-M   'P 1'
#
loop_
_entity.id
_entity.type
_entity.pdbx_description
1 polymer ?
#
loop_
_entity_poly.entity_id
_entity_poly.type
_entity_poly.pdbx_seq_one_letter_code
_entity_poly.pdbx_strand_id
1 'polypeptide(L)'
;MDEIMAVAEKYEIPVIEDAAEALGSKYKGKPVGNRGKFGILSFNGNKIITTSGGGALISSDEAMIKRARFLSTQARDPAPHYQHSAIGYNYRMSNVVAGIGRGQLEVLQDRIKRRREINRWYRGVVGNTPGITFHTEPSADFYSNYWLTCILVDPKITGITSEQLRLAFEAENIEVRPLWKPMHLQPVFADCPAYVNGTSEKFFRNGLCLPSGTRLSDEDFLRIEEVLRRELSR
;
A
#
# COMPACT_ATOMS: atom_id res chain seq x y z
N MET A 1 -13.21 -8.58 4.55
CA MET A 1 -14.11 -7.76 3.70
C MET A 1 -15.58 -8.19 3.80
N ASP A 2 -15.92 -9.47 3.74
CA ASP A 2 -17.34 -9.90 3.78
C ASP A 2 -18.05 -9.47 5.06
N GLU A 3 -17.38 -9.59 6.21
CA GLU A 3 -17.91 -9.12 7.51
C GLU A 3 -18.11 -7.61 7.54
N ILE A 4 -17.17 -6.84 6.97
CA ILE A 4 -17.28 -5.38 6.87
C ILE A 4 -18.47 -5.00 5.99
N MET A 5 -18.60 -5.66 4.82
CA MET A 5 -19.69 -5.41 3.90
C MET A 5 -21.06 -5.75 4.53
N ALA A 6 -21.14 -6.87 5.25
CA ALA A 6 -22.38 -7.26 5.95
C ALA A 6 -22.81 -6.23 7.02
N VAL A 7 -21.85 -5.68 7.77
CA VAL A 7 -22.15 -4.62 8.74
C VAL A 7 -22.56 -3.32 8.02
N ALA A 8 -21.83 -2.93 6.98
CA ALA A 8 -22.13 -1.73 6.23
C ALA A 8 -23.51 -1.78 5.56
N GLU A 9 -23.86 -2.93 4.98
CA GLU A 9 -25.18 -3.17 4.37
C GLU A 9 -26.30 -3.09 5.40
N LYS A 10 -26.11 -3.71 6.58
CA LYS A 10 -27.10 -3.65 7.68
C LYS A 10 -27.44 -2.21 8.12
N TYR A 11 -26.47 -1.31 8.05
CA TYR A 11 -26.63 0.08 8.45
C TYR A 11 -26.74 1.05 7.26
N GLU A 12 -26.87 0.53 6.04
CA GLU A 12 -26.97 1.31 4.79
C GLU A 12 -25.81 2.31 4.60
N ILE A 13 -24.60 1.94 5.06
CA ILE A 13 -23.41 2.78 4.98
C ILE A 13 -22.62 2.39 3.73
N PRO A 14 -22.35 3.33 2.78
CA PRO A 14 -21.53 3.03 1.63
C PRO A 14 -20.07 2.80 2.03
N VAL A 15 -19.44 1.77 1.45
CA VAL A 15 -18.03 1.46 1.65
C VAL A 15 -17.20 2.03 0.50
N ILE A 16 -16.11 2.71 0.83
CA ILE A 16 -15.07 3.11 -0.11
C ILE A 16 -13.83 2.29 0.23
N GLU A 17 -13.32 1.53 -0.74
CA GLU A 17 -12.10 0.73 -0.55
C GLU A 17 -10.87 1.58 -0.92
N ASP A 18 -10.04 1.89 0.06
CA ASP A 18 -8.69 2.40 -0.21
C ASP A 18 -7.78 1.23 -0.62
N ALA A 19 -7.69 0.99 -1.91
CA ALA A 19 -6.82 -0.01 -2.52
C ALA A 19 -5.55 0.61 -3.12
N ALA A 20 -5.13 1.79 -2.63
CA ALA A 20 -3.98 2.54 -3.14
C ALA A 20 -2.67 1.74 -3.12
N GLU A 21 -2.54 0.75 -2.26
CA GLU A 21 -1.37 -0.11 -2.09
C GLU A 21 -1.63 -1.56 -2.51
N ALA A 22 -2.85 -1.85 -2.96
CA ALA A 22 -3.33 -3.21 -3.14
C ALA A 22 -3.57 -3.60 -4.61
N LEU A 23 -3.16 -2.78 -5.58
CA LEU A 23 -3.34 -3.10 -6.99
C LEU A 23 -2.70 -4.46 -7.32
N GLY A 24 -3.51 -5.37 -7.88
CA GLY A 24 -3.13 -6.75 -8.18
C GLY A 24 -3.27 -7.74 -7.02
N SER A 25 -3.57 -7.27 -5.80
CA SER A 25 -3.99 -8.14 -4.70
C SER A 25 -5.40 -8.68 -4.93
N LYS A 26 -5.71 -9.84 -4.31
CA LYS A 26 -7.02 -10.48 -4.45
C LYS A 26 -7.56 -10.89 -3.08
N TYR A 27 -8.88 -10.86 -2.97
CA TYR A 27 -9.63 -11.47 -1.88
C TYR A 27 -10.65 -12.46 -2.45
N LYS A 28 -10.57 -13.73 -2.02
CA LYS A 28 -11.37 -14.85 -2.57
C LYS A 28 -11.31 -14.92 -4.10
N GLY A 29 -10.08 -14.81 -4.63
CA GLY A 29 -9.81 -14.88 -6.07
C GLY A 29 -10.20 -13.65 -6.90
N LYS A 30 -10.88 -12.66 -6.32
CA LYS A 30 -11.30 -11.42 -7.02
C LYS A 30 -10.35 -10.26 -6.68
N PRO A 31 -10.01 -9.40 -7.66
CA PRO A 31 -9.24 -8.18 -7.38
C PRO A 31 -9.89 -7.33 -6.30
N VAL A 32 -9.08 -6.72 -5.43
CA VAL A 32 -9.55 -5.78 -4.41
C VAL A 32 -9.84 -4.41 -5.01
N GLY A 33 -10.60 -3.57 -4.29
CA GLY A 33 -11.01 -2.23 -4.74
C GLY A 33 -12.34 -2.22 -5.51
N ASN A 34 -13.06 -3.34 -5.61
CA ASN A 34 -14.30 -3.42 -6.41
C ASN A 34 -15.50 -4.01 -5.66
N ARG A 35 -15.41 -4.13 -4.33
CA ARG A 35 -16.50 -4.64 -3.48
C ARG A 35 -17.36 -3.54 -2.90
N GLY A 36 -16.73 -2.40 -2.59
CA GLY A 36 -17.42 -1.22 -2.12
C GLY A 36 -18.09 -0.41 -3.24
N LYS A 37 -18.69 0.71 -2.86
CA LYS A 37 -19.30 1.64 -3.82
C LYS A 37 -18.28 2.29 -4.73
N PHE A 38 -17.09 2.56 -4.18
CA PHE A 38 -15.91 3.03 -4.90
C PHE A 38 -14.67 2.28 -4.44
N GLY A 39 -13.69 2.14 -5.32
CA GLY A 39 -12.34 1.75 -5.02
C GLY A 39 -11.36 2.83 -5.47
N ILE A 40 -10.30 3.00 -4.69
CA ILE A 40 -9.23 3.97 -4.94
C ILE A 40 -7.96 3.22 -5.30
N LEU A 41 -7.35 3.55 -6.43
CA LEU A 41 -6.03 3.06 -6.84
C LEU A 41 -5.06 4.23 -6.90
N SER A 42 -3.81 4.01 -6.54
CA SER A 42 -2.75 5.02 -6.58
C SER A 42 -1.65 4.62 -7.56
N PHE A 43 -1.19 5.60 -8.32
CA PHE A 43 -0.05 5.49 -9.23
C PHE A 43 1.07 6.45 -8.85
N ASN A 44 1.16 6.80 -7.56
CA ASN A 44 2.26 7.62 -7.04
C ASN A 44 3.63 6.94 -7.28
N GLY A 45 4.73 7.72 -7.18
CA GLY A 45 6.08 7.30 -7.53
C GLY A 45 6.57 6.00 -6.88
N ASN A 46 6.12 5.73 -5.66
CA ASN A 46 6.53 4.58 -4.86
C ASN A 46 5.63 3.34 -4.99
N LYS A 47 4.52 3.41 -5.75
CA LYS A 47 3.56 2.29 -5.85
C LYS A 47 4.08 1.16 -6.75
N ILE A 48 3.36 0.04 -6.78
CA ILE A 48 3.76 -1.16 -7.55
C ILE A 48 3.91 -0.91 -9.04
N ILE A 49 3.06 -0.04 -9.59
CA ILE A 49 3.23 0.65 -10.87
C ILE A 49 3.05 2.14 -10.64
N THR A 50 3.68 2.97 -11.45
CA THR A 50 3.68 4.41 -11.24
C THR A 50 3.46 5.19 -12.52
N THR A 51 2.84 6.34 -12.39
CA THR A 51 2.77 7.41 -13.40
C THR A 51 3.40 8.70 -12.87
N SER A 52 4.34 8.60 -11.91
CA SER A 52 4.88 9.70 -11.10
C SER A 52 3.87 10.26 -10.08
N GLY A 53 2.64 10.44 -10.47
CA GLY A 53 1.52 10.86 -9.63
C GLY A 53 0.19 10.45 -10.26
N GLY A 54 -0.91 10.70 -9.57
CA GLY A 54 -2.25 10.33 -10.01
C GLY A 54 -2.77 9.02 -9.43
N GLY A 55 -3.93 8.62 -9.88
CA GLY A 55 -4.63 7.43 -9.42
C GLY A 55 -5.87 7.16 -10.26
N ALA A 56 -6.68 6.21 -9.83
CA ALA A 56 -7.95 5.91 -10.44
C ALA A 56 -9.04 5.71 -9.38
N LEU A 57 -10.22 6.23 -9.69
CA LEU A 57 -11.47 5.91 -9.01
C LEU A 57 -12.20 4.87 -9.84
N ILE A 58 -12.56 3.75 -9.23
CA ILE A 58 -13.29 2.67 -9.88
C ILE A 58 -14.62 2.42 -9.16
N SER A 59 -15.64 2.06 -9.93
CA SER A 59 -16.97 1.66 -9.44
C SER A 59 -17.70 0.88 -10.53
N SER A 60 -18.62 0.02 -10.13
CA SER A 60 -19.59 -0.61 -11.03
C SER A 60 -20.78 0.31 -11.37
N ASP A 61 -20.94 1.43 -10.66
CA ASP A 61 -21.99 2.43 -10.89
C ASP A 61 -21.54 3.44 -11.95
N GLU A 62 -22.01 3.26 -13.18
CA GLU A 62 -21.65 4.12 -14.31
C GLU A 62 -22.08 5.58 -14.10
N ALA A 63 -23.22 5.83 -13.47
CA ALA A 63 -23.72 7.18 -13.25
C ALA A 63 -22.81 7.93 -12.27
N MET A 64 -22.36 7.24 -11.22
CA MET A 64 -21.40 7.81 -10.27
C MET A 64 -20.03 8.06 -10.89
N ILE A 65 -19.53 7.16 -11.74
CA ILE A 65 -18.27 7.39 -12.47
C ILE A 65 -18.40 8.57 -13.45
N LYS A 66 -19.52 8.69 -14.16
CA LYS A 66 -19.78 9.86 -15.02
C LYS A 66 -19.78 11.16 -14.21
N ARG A 67 -20.42 11.16 -13.02
CA ARG A 67 -20.44 12.32 -12.12
C ARG A 67 -19.05 12.65 -11.61
N ALA A 68 -18.29 11.67 -11.14
CA ALA A 68 -16.91 11.86 -10.68
C ALA A 68 -16.01 12.41 -11.79
N ARG A 69 -16.15 11.88 -13.01
CA ARG A 69 -15.40 12.38 -14.18
C ARG A 69 -15.77 13.83 -14.50
N PHE A 70 -17.04 14.20 -14.48
CA PHE A 70 -17.48 15.58 -14.67
C PHE A 70 -16.84 16.51 -13.62
N LEU A 71 -16.92 16.15 -12.34
CA LEU A 71 -16.33 16.96 -11.26
C LEU A 71 -14.80 17.08 -11.37
N SER A 72 -14.12 15.99 -11.75
CA SER A 72 -12.64 15.98 -11.89
C SER A 72 -12.14 16.72 -13.14
N THR A 73 -13.03 17.08 -14.05
CA THR A 73 -12.74 17.89 -15.26
C THR A 73 -13.33 19.30 -15.14
N GLN A 74 -13.19 19.90 -13.97
CA GLN A 74 -13.60 21.26 -13.65
C GLN A 74 -15.13 21.47 -13.69
N ALA A 75 -15.94 20.40 -13.70
CA ALA A 75 -17.39 20.45 -13.86
C ALA A 75 -17.81 21.32 -15.08
N ARG A 76 -17.08 21.17 -16.20
CA ARG A 76 -17.36 21.91 -17.41
C ARG A 76 -18.58 21.36 -18.11
N ASP A 77 -19.58 22.22 -18.34
CA ASP A 77 -20.79 21.88 -19.08
C ASP A 77 -20.50 21.63 -20.59
N PRO A 78 -21.30 20.84 -21.26
CA PRO A 78 -21.18 20.60 -22.72
C PRO A 78 -21.66 21.84 -23.50
N ALA A 79 -20.81 22.86 -23.59
CA ALA A 79 -21.06 24.09 -24.31
C ALA A 79 -19.83 24.48 -25.16
N PRO A 80 -19.98 25.26 -26.25
CA PRO A 80 -18.83 25.71 -27.04
C PRO A 80 -17.95 26.72 -26.30
N HIS A 81 -18.44 27.34 -25.26
CA HIS A 81 -17.74 28.26 -24.35
C HIS A 81 -17.55 27.60 -22.97
N TYR A 82 -16.75 28.22 -22.10
CA TYR A 82 -16.60 27.78 -20.71
C TYR A 82 -17.87 28.12 -19.93
N GLN A 83 -18.53 27.08 -19.44
CA GLN A 83 -19.72 27.19 -18.60
C GLN A 83 -19.65 26.12 -17.53
N HIS A 84 -20.07 26.46 -16.31
CA HIS A 84 -20.02 25.60 -15.15
C HIS A 84 -21.31 25.72 -14.34
N SER A 85 -22.12 24.66 -14.29
CA SER A 85 -23.31 24.58 -13.45
C SER A 85 -23.02 24.05 -12.04
N ALA A 86 -21.78 23.59 -11.80
CA ALA A 86 -21.32 23.09 -10.51
C ALA A 86 -19.83 23.45 -10.29
N ILE A 87 -19.40 23.41 -9.02
CA ILE A 87 -17.99 23.55 -8.67
C ILE A 87 -17.32 22.20 -8.95
N GLY A 88 -16.19 22.23 -9.65
CA GLY A 88 -15.36 21.07 -9.95
C GLY A 88 -13.88 21.36 -9.81
N TYR A 89 -13.04 20.36 -10.08
CA TYR A 89 -11.60 20.39 -9.83
C TYR A 89 -10.82 19.93 -11.06
N ASN A 90 -9.61 20.37 -11.21
CA ASN A 90 -8.69 19.88 -12.24
C ASN A 90 -7.90 18.67 -11.70
N TYR A 91 -8.54 17.51 -11.63
CA TYR A 91 -7.98 16.29 -11.03
C TYR A 91 -7.68 15.17 -12.04
N ARG A 92 -7.91 15.42 -13.34
CA ARG A 92 -7.59 14.44 -14.38
C ARG A 92 -6.09 14.41 -14.67
N MET A 93 -5.51 13.20 -14.71
CA MET A 93 -4.14 13.03 -15.20
C MET A 93 -4.07 13.38 -16.70
N SER A 94 -2.91 13.89 -17.15
CA SER A 94 -2.67 14.18 -18.55
C SER A 94 -2.58 12.91 -19.40
N ASN A 95 -2.69 13.06 -20.73
CA ASN A 95 -2.54 11.95 -21.67
C ASN A 95 -1.16 11.28 -21.59
N VAL A 96 -0.10 12.08 -21.35
CA VAL A 96 1.27 11.56 -21.19
C VAL A 96 1.35 10.63 -19.98
N VAL A 97 0.86 11.11 -18.83
CA VAL A 97 0.84 10.35 -17.57
C VAL A 97 -0.02 9.09 -17.72
N ALA A 98 -1.19 9.21 -18.35
CA ALA A 98 -2.06 8.05 -18.62
C ALA A 98 -1.41 7.03 -19.57
N GLY A 99 -0.63 7.50 -20.56
CA GLY A 99 0.14 6.65 -21.47
C GLY A 99 1.22 5.83 -20.73
N ILE A 100 1.94 6.47 -19.80
CA ILE A 100 2.89 5.78 -18.91
C ILE A 100 2.17 4.71 -18.11
N GLY A 101 1.00 5.03 -17.52
CA GLY A 101 0.20 4.10 -16.74
C GLY A 101 -0.23 2.87 -17.53
N ARG A 102 -0.62 3.04 -18.79
CA ARG A 102 -0.96 1.92 -19.68
C ARG A 102 0.22 0.98 -19.88
N GLY A 103 1.41 1.51 -20.22
CA GLY A 103 2.61 0.68 -20.38
C GLY A 103 3.02 0.00 -19.05
N GLN A 104 2.88 0.68 -17.91
CA GLN A 104 3.15 0.07 -16.60
C GLN A 104 2.16 -1.05 -16.26
N LEU A 105 0.89 -0.92 -16.68
CA LEU A 105 -0.13 -1.93 -16.44
C LEU A 105 0.15 -3.25 -17.18
N GLU A 106 0.77 -3.19 -18.37
CA GLU A 106 1.15 -4.37 -19.16
C GLU A 106 2.12 -5.28 -18.41
N VAL A 107 2.98 -4.72 -17.55
CA VAL A 107 3.98 -5.47 -16.77
C VAL A 107 3.59 -5.65 -15.29
N LEU A 108 2.36 -5.34 -14.91
CA LEU A 108 1.90 -5.43 -13.51
C LEU A 108 2.10 -6.83 -12.92
N GLN A 109 1.78 -7.89 -13.67
CA GLN A 109 1.88 -9.26 -13.17
C GLN A 109 3.35 -9.65 -12.90
N ASP A 110 4.28 -9.22 -13.73
CA ASP A 110 5.72 -9.44 -13.52
C ASP A 110 6.21 -8.69 -12.28
N ARG A 111 5.71 -7.46 -12.05
CA ARG A 111 6.01 -6.69 -10.83
C ARG A 111 5.52 -7.41 -9.58
N ILE A 112 4.29 -7.93 -9.58
CA ILE A 112 3.74 -8.70 -8.46
C ILE A 112 4.58 -9.96 -8.23
N LYS A 113 4.87 -10.73 -9.27
CA LYS A 113 5.70 -11.92 -9.17
C LYS A 113 7.04 -11.60 -8.52
N ARG A 114 7.72 -10.55 -9.00
CA ARG A 114 9.03 -10.14 -8.47
C ARG A 114 8.94 -9.70 -7.00
N ARG A 115 7.92 -8.92 -6.61
CA ARG A 115 7.71 -8.54 -5.21
C ARG A 115 7.51 -9.76 -4.31
N ARG A 116 6.76 -10.74 -4.75
CA ARG A 116 6.55 -11.99 -4.03
C ARG A 116 7.82 -12.84 -3.93
N GLU A 117 8.69 -12.82 -4.95
CA GLU A 117 10.04 -13.43 -4.90
C GLU A 117 10.93 -12.75 -3.86
N ILE A 118 10.94 -11.42 -3.83
CA ILE A 118 11.68 -10.64 -2.83
C ILE A 118 11.19 -10.98 -1.41
N ASN A 119 9.88 -11.05 -1.18
CA ASN A 119 9.35 -11.45 0.11
C ASN A 119 9.79 -12.86 0.52
N ARG A 120 9.78 -13.82 -0.42
CA ARG A 120 10.27 -15.18 -0.17
C ARG A 120 11.76 -15.20 0.15
N TRP A 121 12.56 -14.39 -0.56
CA TRP A 121 13.98 -14.27 -0.27
C TRP A 121 14.23 -13.79 1.16
N TYR A 122 13.57 -12.71 1.61
CA TYR A 122 13.67 -12.26 2.99
C TYR A 122 13.30 -13.33 4.02
N ARG A 123 12.27 -14.13 3.74
CA ARG A 123 11.90 -15.28 4.58
C ARG A 123 12.99 -16.33 4.64
N GLY A 124 13.74 -16.53 3.57
CA GLY A 124 14.91 -17.40 3.55
C GLY A 124 16.07 -16.84 4.39
N VAL A 125 16.27 -15.53 4.38
CA VAL A 125 17.39 -14.88 5.10
C VAL A 125 17.13 -14.80 6.61
N VAL A 126 15.96 -14.33 7.04
CA VAL A 126 15.66 -14.04 8.46
C VAL A 126 14.37 -14.67 8.98
N GLY A 127 13.70 -15.52 8.20
CA GLY A 127 12.41 -16.09 8.61
C GLY A 127 12.47 -17.02 9.82
N ASN A 128 13.62 -17.60 10.10
CA ASN A 128 13.87 -18.45 11.27
C ASN A 128 14.56 -17.70 12.42
N THR A 129 14.80 -16.40 12.31
CA THR A 129 15.43 -15.61 13.36
C THR A 129 14.43 -15.41 14.51
N PRO A 130 14.74 -15.85 15.74
CA PRO A 130 13.87 -15.60 16.89
C PRO A 130 13.58 -14.10 17.05
N GLY A 131 12.33 -13.74 17.30
CA GLY A 131 11.91 -12.35 17.47
C GLY A 131 11.62 -11.60 16.18
N ILE A 132 11.84 -12.21 15.01
CA ILE A 132 11.42 -11.65 13.71
C ILE A 132 10.13 -12.33 13.26
N THR A 133 9.12 -11.52 12.94
CA THR A 133 7.84 -12.01 12.41
C THR A 133 7.49 -11.27 11.13
N PHE A 134 7.10 -12.01 10.10
CA PHE A 134 6.63 -11.41 8.85
C PHE A 134 5.14 -11.13 8.90
N HIS A 135 4.73 -10.02 8.32
CA HIS A 135 3.32 -9.83 8.00
C HIS A 135 2.93 -10.78 6.85
N THR A 136 1.94 -11.63 7.10
CA THR A 136 1.56 -12.71 6.18
C THR A 136 0.11 -12.59 5.73
N GLU A 137 -0.22 -13.28 4.65
CA GLU A 137 -1.60 -13.53 4.24
C GLU A 137 -2.31 -14.34 5.34
N PRO A 138 -3.47 -13.87 5.86
CA PRO A 138 -4.15 -14.55 6.97
C PRO A 138 -4.68 -15.94 6.61
N SER A 139 -5.05 -16.16 5.35
CA SER A 139 -5.54 -17.43 4.81
C SER A 139 -5.37 -17.48 3.30
N ALA A 140 -5.72 -18.61 2.68
CA ALA A 140 -5.73 -18.80 1.22
C ALA A 140 -6.72 -17.88 0.48
N ASP A 141 -7.65 -17.27 1.19
CA ASP A 141 -8.57 -16.27 0.60
C ASP A 141 -7.87 -14.96 0.21
N PHE A 142 -6.69 -14.72 0.75
CA PHE A 142 -5.94 -13.49 0.54
C PHE A 142 -4.73 -13.77 -0.36
N TYR A 143 -4.60 -12.96 -1.41
CA TYR A 143 -3.42 -12.93 -2.26
C TYR A 143 -2.85 -11.51 -2.25
N SER A 144 -1.74 -11.31 -1.54
CA SER A 144 -1.06 -10.03 -1.45
C SER A 144 -0.15 -9.80 -2.66
N ASN A 145 -0.13 -8.59 -3.18
CA ASN A 145 0.88 -8.16 -4.15
C ASN A 145 2.28 -8.02 -3.53
N TYR A 146 2.39 -8.07 -2.18
CA TYR A 146 3.60 -7.76 -1.40
C TYR A 146 4.31 -6.50 -1.90
N TRP A 147 3.54 -5.42 -2.11
CA TRP A 147 4.11 -4.13 -2.49
C TRP A 147 5.33 -3.76 -1.63
N LEU A 148 5.26 -4.02 -0.33
CA LEU A 148 6.40 -3.97 0.59
C LEU A 148 6.48 -5.27 1.39
N THR A 149 7.71 -5.71 1.67
CA THR A 149 7.97 -6.76 2.66
C THR A 149 8.06 -6.11 4.03
N CYS A 150 7.15 -6.48 4.93
CA CYS A 150 7.08 -5.93 6.29
C CYS A 150 7.46 -7.00 7.31
N ILE A 151 8.29 -6.61 8.28
CA ILE A 151 8.67 -7.42 9.45
C ILE A 151 8.31 -6.72 10.74
N LEU A 152 8.12 -7.51 11.80
CA LEU A 152 8.09 -7.04 13.18
C LEU A 152 9.34 -7.53 13.88
N VAL A 153 9.98 -6.66 14.65
CA VAL A 153 11.16 -6.94 15.48
C VAL A 153 10.73 -6.93 16.94
N ASP A 154 10.82 -8.05 17.62
CA ASP A 154 10.58 -8.10 19.06
C ASP A 154 11.88 -7.82 19.81
N PRO A 155 12.05 -6.63 20.41
CA PRO A 155 13.31 -6.26 21.04
C PRO A 155 13.66 -7.08 22.29
N LYS A 156 12.67 -7.74 22.89
CA LYS A 156 12.91 -8.62 24.04
C LYS A 156 13.60 -9.93 23.64
N ILE A 157 13.44 -10.34 22.38
CA ILE A 157 14.01 -11.58 21.87
C ILE A 157 15.25 -11.29 21.02
N THR A 158 15.18 -10.30 20.13
CA THR A 158 16.29 -9.95 19.23
C THR A 158 17.40 -9.16 19.91
N GLY A 159 17.13 -8.54 21.06
CA GLY A 159 18.08 -7.62 21.73
C GLY A 159 18.21 -6.25 21.08
N ILE A 160 17.58 -6.00 19.93
CA ILE A 160 17.58 -4.73 19.22
C ILE A 160 16.15 -4.27 18.90
N THR A 161 15.95 -2.96 18.79
CA THR A 161 14.68 -2.37 18.37
C THR A 161 14.61 -2.26 16.84
N SER A 162 13.38 -2.12 16.31
CA SER A 162 13.18 -1.79 14.90
C SER A 162 13.90 -0.49 14.49
N GLU A 163 13.97 0.50 15.38
CA GLU A 163 14.68 1.75 15.10
C GLU A 163 16.20 1.56 15.02
N GLN A 164 16.79 0.74 15.90
CA GLN A 164 18.21 0.41 15.78
C GLN A 164 18.54 -0.31 14.48
N LEU A 165 17.68 -1.25 14.07
CA LEU A 165 17.84 -1.92 12.78
C LEU A 165 17.67 -0.94 11.60
N ARG A 166 16.71 -0.01 11.68
CA ARG A 166 16.54 1.06 10.70
C ARG A 166 17.79 1.91 10.54
N LEU A 167 18.37 2.34 11.67
CA LEU A 167 19.59 3.15 11.68
C LEU A 167 20.81 2.38 11.12
N ALA A 168 20.88 1.07 11.38
CA ALA A 168 21.93 0.23 10.80
C ALA A 168 21.85 0.16 9.27
N PHE A 169 20.63 0.08 8.72
CA PHE A 169 20.41 0.17 7.25
C PHE A 169 20.75 1.55 6.71
N GLU A 170 20.34 2.62 7.40
CA GLU A 170 20.64 4.00 7.00
C GLU A 170 22.14 4.28 6.95
N ALA A 171 22.92 3.73 7.89
CA ALA A 171 24.38 3.83 7.90
C ALA A 171 25.05 3.22 6.66
N GLU A 172 24.40 2.23 6.04
CA GLU A 172 24.82 1.59 4.77
C GLU A 172 24.16 2.24 3.55
N ASN A 173 23.51 3.39 3.72
CA ASN A 173 22.76 4.08 2.66
C ASN A 173 21.66 3.21 2.02
N ILE A 174 20.98 2.41 2.85
CA ILE A 174 19.84 1.57 2.47
C ILE A 174 18.60 2.11 3.16
N GLU A 175 17.60 2.53 2.37
CA GLU A 175 16.37 3.09 2.91
C GLU A 175 15.43 1.97 3.39
N VAL A 176 15.07 2.03 4.67
CA VAL A 176 13.96 1.30 5.28
C VAL A 176 13.06 2.27 6.04
N ARG A 177 11.80 1.94 6.19
CA ARG A 177 10.82 2.81 6.85
C ARG A 177 10.11 2.07 7.98
N PRO A 178 9.74 2.76 9.08
CA PRO A 178 8.79 2.22 10.04
C PRO A 178 7.46 1.89 9.34
N LEU A 179 6.68 0.97 9.89
CA LEU A 179 5.27 0.85 9.51
C LEU A 179 4.52 2.14 9.85
N TRP A 180 3.35 2.34 9.24
CA TRP A 180 2.60 3.60 9.34
C TRP A 180 2.17 3.90 10.77
N LYS A 181 2.41 5.15 11.18
CA LYS A 181 1.88 5.67 12.44
C LYS A 181 0.35 5.64 12.38
N PRO A 182 -0.34 5.00 13.34
CA PRO A 182 -1.79 4.89 13.35
C PRO A 182 -2.48 6.26 13.37
N MET A 183 -3.65 6.35 12.77
CA MET A 183 -4.39 7.61 12.63
C MET A 183 -4.72 8.25 13.99
N HIS A 184 -5.11 7.45 14.99
CA HIS A 184 -5.41 7.95 16.35
C HIS A 184 -4.17 8.48 17.11
N LEU A 185 -2.94 8.19 16.62
CA LEU A 185 -1.71 8.76 17.14
C LEU A 185 -1.22 9.97 16.34
N GLN A 186 -1.89 10.33 15.24
CA GLN A 186 -1.55 11.54 14.51
C GLN A 186 -2.01 12.78 15.29
N PRO A 187 -1.15 13.80 15.45
CA PRO A 187 -1.50 15.00 16.23
C PRO A 187 -2.82 15.66 15.80
N VAL A 188 -3.11 15.64 14.51
CA VAL A 188 -4.34 16.23 13.93
C VAL A 188 -5.62 15.49 14.35
N PHE A 189 -5.52 14.24 14.83
CA PHE A 189 -6.65 13.41 15.27
C PHE A 189 -6.61 13.10 16.77
N ALA A 190 -5.79 13.81 17.56
CA ALA A 190 -5.62 13.55 18.98
C ALA A 190 -6.95 13.61 19.78
N ASP A 191 -7.85 14.50 19.38
CA ASP A 191 -9.16 14.71 20.03
C ASP A 191 -10.30 13.93 19.37
N CYS A 192 -10.02 13.07 18.39
CA CYS A 192 -11.03 12.27 17.72
C CYS A 192 -11.35 10.97 18.49
N PRO A 193 -12.61 10.50 18.49
CA PRO A 193 -12.93 9.18 19.01
C PRO A 193 -12.11 8.07 18.34
N ALA A 194 -11.60 7.13 19.14
CA ALA A 194 -10.83 6.01 18.64
C ALA A 194 -11.31 4.69 19.27
N TYR A 195 -11.46 3.66 18.43
CA TYR A 195 -11.80 2.29 18.83
C TYR A 195 -10.62 1.39 18.49
N VAL A 196 -9.73 1.17 19.45
CA VAL A 196 -8.43 0.53 19.23
C VAL A 196 -8.20 -0.61 20.22
N ASN A 197 -7.38 -1.58 19.81
CA ASN A 197 -6.94 -2.71 20.62
C ASN A 197 -5.41 -2.80 20.79
N GLY A 198 -4.68 -1.74 20.41
CA GLY A 198 -3.23 -1.65 20.50
C GLY A 198 -2.45 -2.37 19.38
N THR A 199 -3.12 -3.10 18.47
CA THR A 199 -2.43 -3.87 17.40
C THR A 199 -1.67 -2.95 16.45
N SER A 200 -2.29 -1.88 15.96
CA SER A 200 -1.66 -0.94 15.04
C SER A 200 -0.50 -0.17 15.68
N GLU A 201 -0.62 0.16 16.96
CA GLU A 201 0.47 0.78 17.73
C GLU A 201 1.67 -0.16 17.89
N LYS A 202 1.40 -1.45 18.20
CA LYS A 202 2.44 -2.47 18.26
C LYS A 202 3.16 -2.61 16.90
N PHE A 203 2.41 -2.60 15.81
CA PHE A 203 2.97 -2.69 14.46
C PHE A 203 3.82 -1.47 14.14
N PHE A 204 3.35 -0.28 14.43
CA PHE A 204 4.13 0.95 14.23
C PHE A 204 5.42 0.96 15.06
N ARG A 205 5.34 0.57 16.33
CA ARG A 205 6.50 0.57 17.25
C ARG A 205 7.57 -0.43 16.85
N ASN A 206 7.17 -1.60 16.36
CA ASN A 206 8.08 -2.73 16.16
C ASN A 206 8.29 -3.08 14.69
N GLY A 207 7.59 -2.42 13.78
CA GLY A 207 7.55 -2.80 12.38
C GLY A 207 8.49 -2.01 11.49
N LEU A 208 9.00 -2.67 10.45
CA LEU A 208 9.78 -2.09 9.38
C LEU A 208 9.30 -2.56 8.01
N CYS A 209 9.28 -1.65 7.05
CA CYS A 209 9.18 -1.93 5.63
C CYS A 209 10.58 -2.06 5.05
N LEU A 210 10.92 -3.24 4.56
CA LEU A 210 12.22 -3.55 3.96
C LEU A 210 12.26 -3.17 2.47
N PRO A 211 13.47 -2.93 1.90
CA PRO A 211 13.63 -2.67 0.48
C PRO A 211 12.95 -3.74 -0.36
N SER A 212 12.02 -3.33 -1.20
CA SER A 212 11.20 -4.26 -1.98
C SER A 212 11.11 -3.88 -3.46
N GLY A 213 11.98 -2.99 -3.94
CA GLY A 213 12.04 -2.54 -5.33
C GLY A 213 12.25 -3.70 -6.31
N THR A 214 11.47 -3.74 -7.39
CA THR A 214 11.57 -4.83 -8.38
C THR A 214 12.87 -4.83 -9.19
N ARG A 215 13.69 -3.78 -9.04
CA ARG A 215 15.00 -3.63 -9.67
C ARG A 215 16.18 -3.98 -8.77
N LEU A 216 15.94 -4.47 -7.54
CA LEU A 216 17.02 -4.93 -6.68
C LEU A 216 17.87 -5.95 -7.40
N SER A 217 19.17 -5.65 -7.49
CA SER A 217 20.22 -6.51 -8.06
C SER A 217 20.70 -7.55 -7.04
N ASP A 218 21.48 -8.51 -7.48
CA ASP A 218 22.10 -9.49 -6.57
C ASP A 218 23.08 -8.80 -5.59
N GLU A 219 23.76 -7.74 -6.01
CA GLU A 219 24.60 -6.93 -5.13
C GLU A 219 23.78 -6.21 -4.04
N ASP A 220 22.61 -5.65 -4.40
CA ASP A 220 21.71 -5.05 -3.42
C ASP A 220 21.23 -6.08 -2.40
N PHE A 221 20.90 -7.29 -2.82
CA PHE A 221 20.51 -8.37 -1.93
C PHE A 221 21.64 -8.76 -0.97
N LEU A 222 22.87 -8.86 -1.43
CA LEU A 222 24.03 -9.15 -0.58
C LEU A 222 24.24 -8.07 0.48
N ARG A 223 24.18 -6.80 0.12
CA ARG A 223 24.29 -5.68 1.03
C ARG A 223 23.19 -5.68 2.11
N ILE A 224 21.95 -5.94 1.69
CA ILE A 224 20.80 -6.04 2.60
C ILE A 224 20.97 -7.21 3.57
N GLU A 225 21.38 -8.37 3.05
CA GLU A 225 21.60 -9.57 3.85
C GLU A 225 22.72 -9.39 4.88
N GLU A 226 23.81 -8.71 4.51
CA GLU A 226 24.91 -8.41 5.39
C GLU A 226 24.45 -7.60 6.61
N VAL A 227 23.66 -6.54 6.41
CA VAL A 227 23.11 -5.74 7.51
C VAL A 227 22.19 -6.60 8.38
N LEU A 228 21.27 -7.37 7.78
CA LEU A 228 20.35 -8.21 8.53
C LEU A 228 21.09 -9.23 9.40
N ARG A 229 22.07 -9.93 8.84
CA ARG A 229 22.86 -10.92 9.57
C ARG A 229 23.70 -10.29 10.68
N ARG A 230 24.39 -9.18 10.39
CA ARG A 230 25.21 -8.47 11.37
C ARG A 230 24.40 -8.04 12.59
N GLU A 231 23.20 -7.53 12.38
CA GLU A 231 22.38 -6.99 13.47
C GLU A 231 21.53 -8.03 14.19
N LEU A 232 21.10 -9.09 13.51
CA LEU A 232 20.18 -10.08 14.04
C LEU A 232 20.85 -11.41 14.47
N SER A 233 22.17 -11.57 14.27
CA SER A 233 22.93 -12.75 14.73
C SER A 233 23.73 -12.50 16.02
N ARG A 234 23.42 -11.41 16.73
CA ARG A 234 24.08 -11.04 17.98
C ARG A 234 23.54 -11.79 19.17
#